data_ee5ed8deb4b2f973b9d2a125ea274ad1
#
_entry.id   ee5ed8deb4b2f973b9d2a125ea274ad1
#
_cell.length_a   1.000
_cell.length_b   1.000
_cell.length_c   1.000
_cell.angle_alpha   90.00
_cell.angle_beta   90.00
_cell.angle_gamma   90.00
#
_symmetry.space_group_name_H-M   'P 1'
#
loop_
_entity.id
_entity.type
_entity.pdbx_description
1 polymer ?
#
loop_
_entity_poly.entity_id
_entity_poly.type
_entity_poly.pdbx_seq_one_letter_code
_entity_poly.pdbx_strand_id
1 'polypeptide(L)'
;SHYDIMQAICEGVFLTQYSPKKYHAKSDFVPFNEVIFFTDSPKYTREAQEALKDAKVICDAAIVARELENEPSNFLTPDKFAEYVKKSSIKAGYQVTVFDEKKIAQLNMGGVINVGKGSVNPPRFLILQYFGANKSEKPVVLVGKGVTFDSGGISIKPAAGMDAMKIDMGGAAAVVGAF
;
A
#
# COMPACT_ATOMS: atom_id res chain seq x y z
N SER A 1 -4.34 -21.15 -18.09
CA SER A 1 -3.02 -21.73 -18.47
C SER A 1 -2.32 -22.31 -17.25
N HIS A 2 -1.23 -23.05 -17.43
CA HIS A 2 -0.37 -23.50 -16.32
C HIS A 2 0.24 -22.33 -15.58
N TYR A 3 0.57 -21.25 -16.30
CA TYR A 3 1.03 -20.00 -15.73
C TYR A 3 0.03 -19.43 -14.71
N ASP A 4 -1.26 -19.29 -15.07
CA ASP A 4 -2.27 -18.71 -14.17
C ASP A 4 -2.45 -19.54 -12.89
N ILE A 5 -2.44 -20.86 -13.03
CA ILE A 5 -2.54 -21.79 -11.90
C ILE A 5 -1.34 -21.62 -10.96
N MET A 6 -0.12 -21.61 -11.53
CA MET A 6 1.10 -21.43 -10.76
C MET A 6 1.14 -20.06 -10.08
N GLN A 7 0.76 -19.00 -10.78
CA GLN A 7 0.70 -17.67 -10.21
C GLN A 7 -0.25 -17.64 -8.98
N ALA A 8 -1.47 -18.17 -9.13
CA ALA A 8 -2.43 -18.21 -8.03
C ALA A 8 -1.93 -19.02 -6.82
N ILE A 9 -1.24 -20.15 -7.06
CA ILE A 9 -0.64 -20.96 -5.99
C ILE A 9 0.47 -20.17 -5.29
N CYS A 10 1.36 -19.52 -6.04
CA CYS A 10 2.45 -18.72 -5.49
C CYS A 10 1.93 -17.51 -4.69
N GLU A 11 0.93 -16.82 -5.20
CA GLU A 11 0.28 -15.71 -4.48
C GLU A 11 -0.32 -16.19 -3.16
N GLY A 12 -1.03 -17.33 -3.15
CA GLY A 12 -1.54 -17.94 -1.93
C GLY A 12 -0.44 -18.22 -0.92
N VAL A 13 0.67 -18.80 -1.35
CA VAL A 13 1.83 -19.08 -0.50
C VAL A 13 2.44 -17.78 0.05
N PHE A 14 2.73 -16.79 -0.80
CA PHE A 14 3.35 -15.53 -0.36
C PHE A 14 2.47 -14.74 0.59
N LEU A 15 1.17 -14.60 0.28
CA LEU A 15 0.25 -13.83 1.10
C LEU A 15 -0.01 -14.47 2.47
N THR A 16 0.07 -15.79 2.58
CA THR A 16 -0.04 -16.49 3.87
C THR A 16 1.21 -16.36 4.74
N GLN A 17 2.36 -15.92 4.18
CA GLN A 17 3.57 -15.65 4.96
C GLN A 17 3.54 -14.29 5.66
N TYR A 18 2.57 -13.43 5.34
CA TYR A 18 2.42 -12.15 6.02
C TYR A 18 1.76 -12.31 7.38
N SER A 19 2.39 -11.74 8.41
CA SER A 19 1.83 -11.64 9.75
C SER A 19 2.20 -10.27 10.35
N PRO A 20 1.23 -9.47 10.82
CA PRO A 20 1.48 -8.16 11.42
C PRO A 20 2.05 -8.33 12.84
N LYS A 21 3.34 -8.66 12.96
CA LYS A 21 3.99 -8.99 14.25
C LYS A 21 4.39 -7.77 15.09
N LYS A 22 4.47 -6.59 14.49
CA LYS A 22 5.08 -5.39 15.10
C LYS A 22 4.51 -5.01 16.47
N TYR A 23 3.23 -5.25 16.68
CA TYR A 23 2.51 -4.86 17.89
C TYR A 23 2.03 -6.05 18.73
N HIS A 24 2.42 -7.26 18.37
CA HIS A 24 2.03 -8.47 19.09
C HIS A 24 3.18 -8.93 20.00
N ALA A 25 2.89 -9.14 21.30
CA ALA A 25 3.88 -9.63 22.26
C ALA A 25 4.35 -11.06 21.94
N LYS A 26 3.47 -11.88 21.39
CA LYS A 26 3.76 -13.24 20.92
C LYS A 26 3.00 -13.49 19.62
N SER A 27 3.58 -14.26 18.73
CA SER A 27 2.94 -14.74 17.51
C SER A 27 3.19 -16.24 17.39
N ASP A 28 2.11 -17.01 17.29
CA ASP A 28 2.19 -18.44 17.01
C ASP A 28 2.38 -18.72 15.51
N PHE A 29 2.52 -17.65 14.71
CA PHE A 29 2.74 -17.76 13.28
C PHE A 29 4.17 -18.29 13.01
N VAL A 30 4.22 -19.43 12.34
CA VAL A 30 5.48 -20.04 11.88
C VAL A 30 5.51 -19.94 10.35
N PRO A 31 6.43 -19.13 9.78
CA PRO A 31 6.58 -19.06 8.33
C PRO A 31 7.12 -20.37 7.77
N PHE A 32 6.83 -20.67 6.51
CA PHE A 32 7.52 -21.73 5.79
C PHE A 32 8.99 -21.34 5.58
N ASN A 33 9.90 -22.28 5.75
CA ASN A 33 11.30 -22.06 5.42
C ASN A 33 11.54 -22.20 3.92
N GLU A 34 10.81 -23.11 3.28
CA GLU A 34 10.96 -23.45 1.88
C GLU A 34 9.64 -24.02 1.32
N VAL A 35 9.34 -23.68 0.08
CA VAL A 35 8.27 -24.29 -0.71
C VAL A 35 8.87 -24.76 -2.04
N ILE A 36 8.74 -26.04 -2.35
CA ILE A 36 9.30 -26.64 -3.56
C ILE A 36 8.16 -27.02 -4.50
N PHE A 37 8.19 -26.49 -5.72
CA PHE A 37 7.25 -26.85 -6.78
C PHE A 37 7.88 -27.84 -7.72
N PHE A 38 7.22 -28.95 -7.97
CA PHE A 38 7.64 -29.96 -8.94
C PHE A 38 6.85 -29.81 -10.23
N THR A 39 7.55 -29.87 -11.34
CA THR A 39 6.96 -29.92 -12.69
C THR A 39 7.56 -31.09 -13.46
N ASP A 40 6.77 -31.68 -14.35
CA ASP A 40 7.15 -32.85 -15.15
C ASP A 40 7.66 -32.47 -16.55
N SER A 41 7.72 -31.19 -16.88
CA SER A 41 8.07 -30.69 -18.21
C SER A 41 8.91 -29.41 -18.15
N PRO A 42 9.98 -29.29 -18.95
CA PRO A 42 10.77 -28.06 -19.06
C PRO A 42 9.95 -26.84 -19.49
N LYS A 43 8.91 -27.03 -20.28
CA LYS A 43 7.98 -25.97 -20.67
C LYS A 43 7.26 -25.42 -19.42
N TYR A 44 6.71 -26.30 -18.60
CA TYR A 44 5.99 -25.91 -17.38
C TYR A 44 6.93 -25.32 -16.34
N THR A 45 8.18 -25.77 -16.29
CA THR A 45 9.20 -25.16 -15.43
C THR A 45 9.42 -23.69 -15.75
N ARG A 46 9.50 -23.31 -17.04
CA ARG A 46 9.65 -21.91 -17.45
C ARG A 46 8.40 -21.09 -17.08
N GLU A 47 7.21 -21.58 -17.43
CA GLU A 47 5.94 -20.91 -17.08
C GLU A 47 5.82 -20.72 -15.56
N ALA A 48 6.23 -21.70 -14.75
CA ALA A 48 6.24 -21.63 -13.31
C ALA A 48 7.23 -20.59 -12.76
N GLN A 49 8.42 -20.47 -13.36
CA GLN A 49 9.42 -19.46 -12.96
C GLN A 49 8.95 -18.03 -13.26
N GLU A 50 8.31 -17.81 -14.41
CA GLU A 50 7.72 -16.51 -14.76
C GLU A 50 6.57 -16.19 -13.82
N ALA A 51 5.66 -17.12 -13.59
CA ALA A 51 4.54 -16.97 -12.66
C ALA A 51 4.99 -16.67 -11.21
N LEU A 52 6.04 -17.36 -10.73
CA LEU A 52 6.63 -17.14 -9.42
C LEU A 52 7.17 -15.71 -9.27
N LYS A 53 7.87 -15.22 -10.29
CA LYS A 53 8.42 -13.86 -10.31
C LYS A 53 7.32 -12.81 -10.26
N ASP A 54 6.28 -12.97 -11.06
CA ASP A 54 5.18 -12.01 -11.14
C ASP A 54 4.32 -12.04 -9.87
N ALA A 55 4.03 -13.25 -9.34
CA ALA A 55 3.35 -13.43 -8.06
C ALA A 55 4.11 -12.75 -6.91
N LYS A 56 5.45 -12.85 -6.91
CA LYS A 56 6.25 -12.19 -5.88
C LYS A 56 6.11 -10.68 -5.92
N VAL A 57 6.17 -10.06 -7.09
CA VAL A 57 6.02 -8.61 -7.26
C VAL A 57 4.63 -8.16 -6.77
N ILE A 58 3.59 -8.86 -7.20
CA ILE A 58 2.20 -8.55 -6.81
C ILE A 58 2.01 -8.70 -5.29
N CYS A 59 2.54 -9.76 -4.71
CA CYS A 59 2.40 -10.01 -3.28
C CYS A 59 3.23 -9.04 -2.44
N ASP A 60 4.44 -8.69 -2.85
CA ASP A 60 5.26 -7.69 -2.16
C ASP A 60 4.52 -6.32 -2.13
N ALA A 61 3.90 -5.93 -3.23
CA ALA A 61 3.05 -4.74 -3.32
C ALA A 61 1.84 -4.80 -2.37
N ALA A 62 1.14 -5.93 -2.35
CA ALA A 62 0.00 -6.14 -1.45
C ALA A 62 0.43 -6.17 0.02
N ILE A 63 1.60 -6.70 0.35
CA ILE A 63 2.16 -6.70 1.71
C ILE A 63 2.49 -5.28 2.15
N VAL A 64 3.05 -4.44 1.27
CA VAL A 64 3.28 -3.01 1.57
C VAL A 64 1.97 -2.32 1.96
N ALA A 65 0.90 -2.54 1.21
CA ALA A 65 -0.41 -1.98 1.55
C ALA A 65 -0.91 -2.47 2.91
N ARG A 66 -0.82 -3.78 3.18
CA ARG A 66 -1.22 -4.38 4.46
C ARG A 66 -0.41 -3.87 5.64
N GLU A 67 0.90 -3.67 5.47
CA GLU A 67 1.75 -3.10 6.51
C GLU A 67 1.31 -1.68 6.88
N LEU A 68 1.04 -0.84 5.88
CA LEU A 68 0.56 0.53 6.08
C LEU A 68 -0.83 0.55 6.76
N GLU A 69 -1.75 -0.31 6.35
CA GLU A 69 -3.09 -0.43 6.95
C GLU A 69 -3.06 -0.94 8.39
N ASN A 70 -2.09 -1.79 8.73
CA ASN A 70 -1.95 -2.32 10.08
C ASN A 70 -1.28 -1.35 11.06
N GLU A 71 -0.63 -0.29 10.56
CA GLU A 71 -0.07 0.75 11.43
C GLU A 71 -1.19 1.52 12.16
N PRO A 72 -1.11 1.68 13.48
CA PRO A 72 -2.03 2.54 14.21
C PRO A 72 -1.90 4.00 13.75
N SER A 73 -3.03 4.70 13.65
CA SER A 73 -3.10 6.06 13.11
C SER A 73 -2.35 7.13 13.93
N ASN A 74 -2.05 6.85 15.19
CA ASN A 74 -1.18 7.70 16.00
C ASN A 74 0.31 7.58 15.64
N PHE A 75 0.71 6.50 14.95
CA PHE A 75 2.04 6.35 14.36
C PHE A 75 2.05 6.70 12.88
N LEU A 76 1.06 6.23 12.10
CA LEU A 76 0.94 6.53 10.67
C LEU A 76 0.14 7.83 10.46
N THR A 77 0.71 8.96 10.88
CA THR A 77 0.16 10.28 10.58
C THR A 77 0.39 10.66 9.11
N PRO A 78 -0.26 11.70 8.56
CA PRO A 78 -0.02 12.15 7.18
C PRO A 78 1.45 12.42 6.87
N ASP A 79 2.20 12.99 7.81
CA ASP A 79 3.64 13.21 7.66
C ASP A 79 4.43 11.91 7.61
N LYS A 80 4.12 10.97 8.49
CA LYS A 80 4.80 9.66 8.52
C LYS A 80 4.52 8.84 7.26
N PHE A 81 3.29 8.92 6.75
CA PHE A 81 2.96 8.32 5.47
C PHE A 81 3.77 8.94 4.33
N ALA A 82 3.88 10.27 4.29
CA ALA A 82 4.69 10.97 3.29
C ALA A 82 6.19 10.64 3.40
N GLU A 83 6.72 10.51 4.63
CA GLU A 83 8.11 10.05 4.87
C GLU A 83 8.34 8.62 4.35
N TYR A 84 7.38 7.73 4.60
CA TYR A 84 7.45 6.35 4.09
C TYR A 84 7.52 6.34 2.57
N VAL A 85 6.61 7.06 1.89
CA VAL A 85 6.55 7.14 0.42
C VAL A 85 7.85 7.71 -0.16
N LYS A 86 8.41 8.76 0.44
CA LYS A 86 9.71 9.31 0.03
C LYS A 86 10.85 8.29 0.15
N LYS A 87 10.86 7.47 1.21
CA LYS A 87 11.88 6.43 1.39
C LYS A 87 11.70 5.29 0.38
N SER A 88 10.47 4.86 0.14
CA SER A 88 10.17 3.81 -0.82
C SER A 88 10.54 4.22 -2.25
N SER A 89 10.31 5.47 -2.60
CA SER A 89 10.62 6.00 -3.94
C SER A 89 12.09 5.86 -4.34
N ILE A 90 13.01 5.95 -3.38
CA ILE A 90 14.45 5.79 -3.62
C ILE A 90 14.77 4.36 -4.07
N LYS A 91 14.08 3.36 -3.48
CA LYS A 91 14.26 1.95 -3.84
C LYS A 91 13.58 1.59 -5.16
N ALA A 92 12.35 2.10 -5.34
CA ALA A 92 11.49 1.72 -6.46
C ALA A 92 11.71 2.60 -7.71
N GLY A 93 12.43 3.72 -7.59
CA GLY A 93 12.84 4.53 -8.74
C GLY A 93 11.73 5.44 -9.29
N TYR A 94 10.73 5.80 -8.48
CA TYR A 94 9.69 6.76 -8.86
C TYR A 94 9.91 8.13 -8.20
N GLN A 95 9.33 9.18 -8.78
CA GLN A 95 9.41 10.54 -8.25
C GLN A 95 8.24 10.81 -7.29
N VAL A 96 8.49 11.60 -6.25
CA VAL A 96 7.47 11.99 -5.27
C VAL A 96 7.44 13.49 -5.10
N THR A 97 6.26 14.08 -5.25
CA THR A 97 5.98 15.47 -4.86
C THR A 97 5.02 15.45 -3.67
N VAL A 98 5.36 16.17 -2.61
CA VAL A 98 4.53 16.30 -1.41
C VAL A 98 4.06 17.74 -1.28
N PHE A 99 2.74 17.93 -1.25
CA PHE A 99 2.14 19.22 -0.92
C PHE A 99 1.84 19.24 0.58
N ASP A 100 2.36 20.24 1.25
CA ASP A 100 2.02 20.57 2.63
C ASP A 100 0.68 21.33 2.70
N GLU A 101 0.22 21.62 3.91
CA GLU A 101 -1.03 22.33 4.16
C GLU A 101 -1.09 23.72 3.51
N LYS A 102 0.06 24.40 3.39
CA LYS A 102 0.12 25.73 2.76
C LYS A 102 -0.08 25.61 1.25
N LYS A 103 0.60 24.63 0.63
CA LYS A 103 0.44 24.38 -0.81
C LYS A 103 -0.95 23.88 -1.15
N ILE A 104 -1.52 23.00 -0.33
CA ILE A 104 -2.90 22.53 -0.44
C ILE A 104 -3.89 23.69 -0.40
N ALA A 105 -3.69 24.64 0.54
CA ALA A 105 -4.51 25.84 0.66
C ALA A 105 -4.38 26.76 -0.56
N GLN A 106 -3.15 27.02 -1.04
CA GLN A 106 -2.89 27.82 -2.25
C GLN A 106 -3.58 27.24 -3.49
N LEU A 107 -3.73 25.93 -3.57
CA LEU A 107 -4.39 25.23 -4.67
C LEU A 107 -5.91 25.12 -4.48
N ASN A 108 -6.48 25.70 -3.42
CA ASN A 108 -7.89 25.66 -3.09
C ASN A 108 -8.47 24.22 -3.01
N MET A 109 -7.66 23.27 -2.52
CA MET A 109 -8.08 21.88 -2.37
C MET A 109 -8.99 21.71 -1.15
N GLY A 110 -10.20 22.30 -1.23
CA GLY A 110 -11.14 22.44 -0.11
C GLY A 110 -11.54 21.12 0.56
N GLY A 111 -11.66 20.03 -0.21
CA GLY A 111 -11.94 18.69 0.35
C GLY A 111 -10.86 18.25 1.31
N VAL A 112 -9.59 18.35 0.91
CA VAL A 112 -8.45 17.95 1.74
C VAL A 112 -8.32 18.83 2.97
N ILE A 113 -8.46 20.17 2.80
CA ILE A 113 -8.36 21.15 3.90
C ILE A 113 -9.45 20.88 4.95
N ASN A 114 -10.71 20.77 4.52
CA ASN A 114 -11.82 20.69 5.47
C ASN A 114 -11.85 19.35 6.23
N VAL A 115 -11.39 18.27 5.62
CA VAL A 115 -11.24 16.98 6.31
C VAL A 115 -10.08 17.03 7.31
N GLY A 116 -8.95 17.65 6.93
CA GLY A 116 -7.75 17.65 7.76
C GLY A 116 -7.69 18.72 8.84
N LYS A 117 -8.48 19.83 8.74
CA LYS A 117 -8.29 21.02 9.56
C LYS A 117 -8.61 20.84 11.06
N GLY A 118 -9.36 19.81 11.42
CA GLY A 118 -9.66 19.48 12.82
C GLY A 118 -8.55 18.68 13.53
N SER A 119 -7.55 18.20 12.78
CA SER A 119 -6.47 17.40 13.31
C SER A 119 -5.29 18.28 13.74
N VAL A 120 -4.56 17.82 14.78
CA VAL A 120 -3.24 18.38 15.13
C VAL A 120 -2.16 17.97 14.13
N ASN A 121 -2.42 16.95 13.32
CA ASN A 121 -1.53 16.49 12.26
C ASN A 121 -1.99 17.10 10.93
N PRO A 122 -1.24 18.04 10.34
CA PRO A 122 -1.65 18.71 9.13
C PRO A 122 -1.73 17.74 7.93
N PRO A 123 -2.66 18.00 6.98
CA PRO A 123 -2.83 17.14 5.82
C PRO A 123 -1.62 17.19 4.87
N ARG A 124 -1.44 16.11 4.12
CA ARG A 124 -0.47 16.00 3.03
C ARG A 124 -1.19 15.50 1.78
N PHE A 125 -0.75 15.98 0.60
CA PHE A 125 -1.17 15.46 -0.68
C PHE A 125 0.04 14.98 -1.45
N LEU A 126 0.02 13.73 -1.90
CA LEU A 126 1.15 13.07 -2.52
C LEU A 126 0.90 12.85 -4.00
N ILE A 127 1.88 13.16 -4.84
CA ILE A 127 1.89 12.83 -6.26
C ILE A 127 3.10 11.94 -6.50
N LEU A 128 2.84 10.72 -6.96
CA LEU A 128 3.85 9.75 -7.35
C LEU A 128 3.89 9.67 -8.88
N GLN A 129 5.09 9.63 -9.47
CA GLN A 129 5.25 9.60 -10.92
C GLN A 129 6.31 8.57 -11.31
N TYR A 130 5.90 7.62 -12.15
CA TYR A 130 6.79 6.66 -12.78
C TYR A 130 6.74 6.82 -14.29
N PHE A 131 7.91 6.92 -14.91
CA PHE A 131 8.04 7.15 -16.36
C PHE A 131 8.55 5.87 -17.03
N GLY A 132 7.68 4.89 -17.15
CA GLY A 132 7.98 3.59 -17.76
C GLY A 132 7.78 3.55 -19.29
N ALA A 133 7.17 4.60 -19.88
CA ALA A 133 6.88 4.71 -21.29
C ALA A 133 7.32 6.08 -21.85
N ASN A 134 7.04 6.34 -23.13
CA ASN A 134 7.34 7.62 -23.74
C ASN A 134 6.55 8.76 -23.08
N LYS A 135 7.21 9.88 -22.82
CA LYS A 135 6.58 11.07 -22.19
C LYS A 135 5.42 11.69 -23.00
N SER A 136 5.29 11.32 -24.28
CA SER A 136 4.18 11.75 -25.14
C SER A 136 2.90 10.93 -24.92
N GLU A 137 2.97 9.80 -24.24
CA GLU A 137 1.83 8.97 -23.94
C GLU A 137 1.01 9.55 -22.78
N LYS A 138 -0.30 9.34 -22.82
CA LYS A 138 -1.18 9.76 -21.72
C LYS A 138 -0.89 8.90 -20.49
N PRO A 139 -0.71 9.51 -19.30
CA PRO A 139 -0.46 8.75 -18.09
C PRO A 139 -1.71 7.99 -17.65
N VAL A 140 -1.51 6.81 -17.08
CA VAL A 140 -2.51 6.14 -16.25
C VAL A 140 -2.47 6.79 -14.86
N VAL A 141 -3.62 7.21 -14.35
CA VAL A 141 -3.73 7.88 -13.05
C VAL A 141 -4.45 6.96 -12.07
N LEU A 142 -3.79 6.63 -10.96
CA LEU A 142 -4.36 5.93 -9.83
C LEU A 142 -4.66 6.95 -8.72
N VAL A 143 -5.87 6.92 -8.18
CA VAL A 143 -6.28 7.84 -7.10
C VAL A 143 -6.63 7.02 -5.87
N GLY A 144 -5.90 7.26 -4.76
CA GLY A 144 -6.09 6.56 -3.50
C GLY A 144 -6.58 7.49 -2.39
N LYS A 145 -7.65 7.10 -1.68
CA LYS A 145 -8.07 7.77 -0.46
C LYS A 145 -7.03 7.55 0.64
N GLY A 146 -6.57 8.63 1.27
CA GLY A 146 -5.48 8.63 2.25
C GLY A 146 -5.89 9.22 3.61
N VAL A 147 -7.12 9.02 4.06
CA VAL A 147 -7.56 9.48 5.40
C VAL A 147 -6.99 8.55 6.45
N THR A 148 -6.00 9.01 7.22
CA THR A 148 -5.25 8.17 8.16
C THR A 148 -6.09 7.69 9.36
N PHE A 149 -7.19 8.37 9.67
CA PHE A 149 -8.22 7.90 10.60
C PHE A 149 -9.51 8.68 10.38
N ASP A 150 -10.63 8.01 10.18
CA ASP A 150 -11.94 8.63 10.04
C ASP A 150 -12.83 8.41 11.27
N SER A 151 -12.88 9.40 12.15
CA SER A 151 -13.77 9.39 13.32
C SER A 151 -15.23 9.78 12.99
N GLY A 152 -15.50 10.24 11.77
CA GLY A 152 -16.78 10.83 11.37
C GLY A 152 -16.88 12.33 11.62
N GLY A 153 -16.02 12.93 12.43
CA GLY A 153 -16.04 14.36 12.79
C GLY A 153 -17.18 14.71 13.74
N ILE A 154 -17.95 15.79 13.45
CA ILE A 154 -19.11 16.19 14.26
C ILE A 154 -20.16 15.09 14.32
N SER A 155 -20.42 14.42 13.18
CA SER A 155 -21.21 13.19 13.13
C SER A 155 -20.35 12.00 13.49
N ILE A 156 -19.95 11.90 14.77
CA ILE A 156 -19.02 10.89 15.23
C ILE A 156 -19.56 9.47 15.03
N LYS A 157 -18.70 8.58 14.56
CA LYS A 157 -19.03 7.17 14.38
C LYS A 157 -19.26 6.49 15.73
N PRO A 158 -20.09 5.41 15.80
CA PRO A 158 -20.18 4.56 16.98
C PRO A 158 -18.79 4.04 17.40
N ALA A 159 -18.55 3.95 18.72
CA ALA A 159 -17.26 3.46 19.22
C ALA A 159 -16.96 2.01 18.79
N ALA A 160 -18.01 1.17 18.70
CA ALA A 160 -17.87 -0.20 18.22
C ALA A 160 -17.41 -0.20 16.75
N GLY A 161 -16.23 -0.75 16.48
CA GLY A 161 -15.64 -0.84 15.14
C GLY A 161 -14.97 0.43 14.62
N MET A 162 -14.96 1.54 15.39
CA MET A 162 -14.28 2.76 14.96
C MET A 162 -12.76 2.58 14.87
N ASP A 163 -12.19 1.71 15.70
CA ASP A 163 -10.77 1.35 15.66
C ASP A 163 -10.33 0.83 14.29
N ALA A 164 -11.23 0.16 13.55
CA ALA A 164 -10.97 -0.27 12.17
C ALA A 164 -10.76 0.91 11.20
N MET A 165 -11.16 2.12 11.54
CA MET A 165 -10.98 3.30 10.69
C MET A 165 -9.52 3.74 10.51
N LYS A 166 -8.58 3.09 11.15
CA LYS A 166 -7.15 3.19 10.82
C LYS A 166 -6.86 2.76 9.38
N ILE A 167 -7.70 1.88 8.78
CA ILE A 167 -7.57 1.40 7.40
C ILE A 167 -8.19 2.35 6.35
N ASP A 168 -8.74 3.48 6.75
CA ASP A 168 -9.41 4.42 5.82
C ASP A 168 -8.45 5.12 4.85
N MET A 169 -7.17 4.81 4.95
CA MET A 169 -6.10 5.17 4.02
C MET A 169 -5.69 4.01 3.09
N GLY A 170 -6.40 2.89 3.11
CA GLY A 170 -6.07 1.68 2.34
C GLY A 170 -6.00 1.93 0.83
N GLY A 171 -6.85 2.82 0.28
CA GLY A 171 -6.75 3.22 -1.12
C GLY A 171 -5.41 3.88 -1.47
N ALA A 172 -4.90 4.77 -0.60
CA ALA A 172 -3.58 5.37 -0.78
C ALA A 172 -2.46 4.34 -0.59
N ALA A 173 -2.62 3.42 0.37
CA ALA A 173 -1.67 2.31 0.59
C ALA A 173 -1.57 1.39 -0.63
N ALA A 174 -2.71 1.05 -1.25
CA ALA A 174 -2.74 0.26 -2.47
C ALA A 174 -2.05 0.98 -3.65
N VAL A 175 -2.26 2.29 -3.81
CA VAL A 175 -1.54 3.09 -4.82
C VAL A 175 -0.04 3.07 -4.56
N VAL A 176 0.40 3.25 -3.32
CA VAL A 176 1.84 3.20 -2.97
C VAL A 176 2.44 1.82 -3.22
N GLY A 177 1.69 0.74 -2.94
CA GLY A 177 2.13 -0.61 -3.24
C GLY A 177 2.29 -0.88 -4.74
N ALA A 178 1.47 -0.24 -5.59
CA ALA A 178 1.55 -0.38 -7.04
C ALA A 178 2.75 0.35 -7.68
N PHE A 179 3.37 1.29 -6.96
CA PHE A 179 4.56 2.04 -7.35
C PHE A 179 5.84 1.41 -6.80
#